data_f94786c2ac8578bbf867e6f7c786261d
#
_entry.id   f94786c2ac8578bbf867e6f7c786261d
#
_cell.length_a   1.000
_cell.length_b   1.000
_cell.length_c   1.000
_cell.angle_alpha   90.00
_cell.angle_beta   90.00
_cell.angle_gamma   90.00
#
_symmetry.space_group_name_H-M   'P 1'
#
loop_
_entity.id
_entity.type
_entity.pdbx_description
1 polymer ?
#
loop_
_entity_poly.entity_id
_entity_poly.type
_entity_poly.pdbx_seq_one_letter_code
_entity_poly.pdbx_strand_id
1 'polypeptide(L)'
;MVKIETERLTLSELESKDAPFVFELYNDPDFIKYIGDRGIGSISDGEKFIETGPRTSYAEHGHGLYLVQLKDETSIGICGILKRDNLDDPDIGFAMLPAFRKNGYTFEAAQAAIDDGRNRLGLQRIVAIASPDNNASIRLLEKM
;
A
#
# COMPACT_ATOMS: atom_id res chain seq x y z
N MET A 1 6.93 3.92 -15.58
CA MET A 1 6.35 4.06 -14.22
C MET A 1 4.96 3.44 -14.18
N VAL A 2 4.68 2.64 -13.17
CA VAL A 2 3.39 1.95 -13.06
C VAL A 2 2.30 2.90 -12.62
N LYS A 3 1.14 2.84 -13.28
CA LYS A 3 -0.03 3.61 -12.92
C LYS A 3 -1.27 2.75 -13.18
N ILE A 4 -2.07 2.54 -12.14
CA ILE A 4 -3.27 1.72 -12.20
C ILE A 4 -4.47 2.62 -11.93
N GLU A 5 -5.46 2.60 -12.80
CA GLU A 5 -6.66 3.42 -12.65
C GLU A 5 -7.88 2.56 -12.42
N THR A 6 -8.72 2.95 -11.46
CA THR A 6 -10.01 2.33 -11.20
C THR A 6 -11.10 3.39 -11.36
N GLU A 7 -12.33 3.03 -11.05
CA GLU A 7 -13.45 3.98 -11.15
C GLU A 7 -13.24 5.22 -10.29
N ARG A 8 -12.76 5.04 -9.06
CA ARG A 8 -12.63 6.15 -8.09
C ARG A 8 -11.20 6.48 -7.71
N LEU A 9 -10.23 5.63 -8.05
CA LEU A 9 -8.88 5.72 -7.54
C LEU A 9 -7.83 5.72 -8.64
N THR A 10 -6.64 6.22 -8.28
CA THR A 10 -5.41 6.06 -9.07
C THR A 10 -4.34 5.53 -8.14
N LEU A 11 -3.68 4.44 -8.53
CA LEU A 11 -2.52 3.90 -7.84
C LEU A 11 -1.29 4.19 -8.69
N SER A 12 -0.27 4.82 -8.09
CA SER A 12 0.95 5.17 -8.81
C SER A 12 2.17 4.97 -7.92
N GLU A 13 3.35 4.90 -8.54
CA GLU A 13 4.58 4.72 -7.79
C GLU A 13 4.85 5.91 -6.88
N LEU A 14 5.30 5.62 -5.65
CA LEU A 14 5.70 6.64 -4.69
C LEU A 14 6.98 7.33 -5.17
N GLU A 15 7.03 8.65 -5.00
CA GLU A 15 8.19 9.48 -5.33
C GLU A 15 8.54 10.34 -4.12
N SER A 16 9.72 10.95 -4.13
CA SER A 16 10.19 11.78 -3.00
C SER A 16 9.19 12.89 -2.64
N LYS A 17 8.46 13.43 -3.61
CA LYS A 17 7.45 14.47 -3.36
C LYS A 17 6.30 13.98 -2.47
N ASP A 18 6.15 12.67 -2.33
CA ASP A 18 5.07 12.07 -1.53
C ASP A 18 5.48 11.87 -0.07
N ALA A 19 6.70 12.25 0.31
CA ALA A 19 7.20 12.08 1.67
C ALA A 19 6.33 12.73 2.75
N PRO A 20 5.77 13.94 2.56
CA PRO A 20 4.87 14.51 3.56
C PRO A 20 3.66 13.61 3.84
N PHE A 21 3.08 13.00 2.81
CA PHE A 21 1.96 12.09 2.98
C PHE A 21 2.39 10.81 3.71
N VAL A 22 3.54 10.25 3.35
CA VAL A 22 4.08 9.04 4.01
C VAL A 22 4.30 9.33 5.48
N PHE A 23 4.86 10.49 5.82
CA PHE A 23 5.04 10.89 7.21
C PHE A 23 3.72 10.94 7.97
N GLU A 24 2.68 11.54 7.38
CA GLU A 24 1.36 11.61 8.00
C GLU A 24 0.75 10.22 8.22
N LEU A 25 0.75 9.39 7.18
CA LEU A 25 0.14 8.06 7.22
C LEU A 25 0.85 7.15 8.24
N TYR A 26 2.18 7.14 8.23
CA TYR A 26 2.96 6.23 9.08
C TYR A 26 2.96 6.65 10.55
N ASN A 27 2.49 7.85 10.86
CA ASN A 27 2.33 8.32 12.24
C ASN A 27 0.86 8.31 12.69
N ASP A 28 -0.06 7.81 11.86
CA ASP A 28 -1.43 7.58 12.30
C ASP A 28 -1.44 6.51 13.40
N PRO A 29 -2.18 6.73 14.52
CA PRO A 29 -2.19 5.79 15.63
C PRO A 29 -2.60 4.36 15.26
N ASP A 30 -3.54 4.19 14.35
CA ASP A 30 -3.96 2.85 13.92
C ASP A 30 -2.88 2.19 13.06
N PHE A 31 -2.15 2.96 12.26
CA PHE A 31 -1.03 2.41 11.50
C PHE A 31 0.01 1.84 12.47
N ILE A 32 0.39 2.61 13.49
CA ILE A 32 1.37 2.17 14.49
C ILE A 32 0.87 0.95 15.24
N LYS A 33 -0.42 0.93 15.60
CA LYS A 33 -1.01 -0.18 16.36
C LYS A 33 -1.04 -1.48 15.58
N TYR A 34 -1.46 -1.45 14.30
CA TYR A 34 -1.73 -2.66 13.53
C TYR A 34 -0.61 -3.06 12.57
N ILE A 35 0.22 -2.13 12.16
CA ILE A 35 1.31 -2.38 11.21
C ILE A 35 2.67 -2.26 11.89
N GLY A 36 2.80 -1.32 12.82
CA GLY A 36 4.01 -1.10 13.59
C GLY A 36 4.65 0.25 13.32
N ASP A 37 5.49 0.67 14.25
CA ASP A 37 6.28 1.90 14.11
C ASP A 37 7.44 1.62 13.15
N ARG A 38 7.46 2.33 12.02
CA ARG A 38 8.49 2.17 11.00
C ARG A 38 9.61 3.20 11.13
N GLY A 39 9.61 3.99 12.20
CA GLY A 39 10.68 4.95 12.47
C GLY A 39 10.66 6.19 11.59
N ILE A 40 9.52 6.55 11.01
CA ILE A 40 9.41 7.72 10.16
C ILE A 40 8.99 8.91 11.02
N GLY A 41 9.99 9.59 11.61
CA GLY A 41 9.78 10.72 12.51
C GLY A 41 9.89 12.08 11.87
N SER A 42 10.13 12.13 10.54
CA SER A 42 10.26 13.40 9.81
C SER A 42 9.96 13.17 8.33
N ILE A 43 9.79 14.26 7.58
CA ILE A 43 9.62 14.19 6.13
C ILE A 43 10.89 13.63 5.48
N SER A 44 12.06 13.99 5.99
CA SER A 44 13.34 13.46 5.51
C SER A 44 13.40 11.93 5.66
N ASP A 45 12.92 11.40 6.79
CA ASP A 45 12.84 9.95 6.99
C ASP A 45 11.88 9.31 5.98
N GLY A 46 10.78 10.00 5.66
CA GLY A 46 9.83 9.56 4.63
C GLY A 46 10.47 9.48 3.25
N GLU A 47 11.28 10.47 2.87
CA GLU A 47 12.00 10.45 1.61
C GLU A 47 12.94 9.26 1.52
N LYS A 48 13.71 9.01 2.59
CA LYS A 48 14.64 7.90 2.66
C LYS A 48 13.90 6.56 2.56
N PHE A 49 12.78 6.42 3.27
CA PHE A 49 11.95 5.22 3.22
C PHE A 49 11.47 4.94 1.79
N ILE A 50 10.98 5.97 1.09
CA ILE A 50 10.49 5.81 -0.29
C ILE A 50 11.61 5.30 -1.19
N GLU A 51 12.81 5.89 -1.11
CA GLU A 51 13.93 5.49 -1.96
C GLU A 51 14.45 4.08 -1.65
N THR A 52 14.56 3.72 -0.38
CA THR A 52 15.16 2.43 0.01
C THR A 52 14.15 1.29 0.05
N GLY A 53 12.85 1.59 0.15
CA GLY A 53 11.78 0.59 0.20
C GLY A 53 11.03 0.49 -1.12
N PRO A 54 9.94 1.26 -1.29
CA PRO A 54 9.08 1.13 -2.48
C PRO A 54 9.82 1.26 -3.80
N ARG A 55 10.66 2.27 -3.97
CA ARG A 55 11.35 2.47 -5.26
C ARG A 55 12.34 1.36 -5.57
N THR A 56 13.02 0.85 -4.56
CA THR A 56 13.90 -0.31 -4.74
C THR A 56 13.09 -1.54 -5.15
N SER A 57 11.92 -1.74 -4.55
CA SER A 57 11.02 -2.85 -4.90
C SER A 57 10.55 -2.74 -6.35
N TYR A 58 10.19 -1.55 -6.82
CA TYR A 58 9.78 -1.36 -8.20
C TYR A 58 10.90 -1.75 -9.17
N ALA A 59 12.13 -1.36 -8.85
CA ALA A 59 13.28 -1.67 -9.70
C ALA A 59 13.62 -3.16 -9.71
N GLU A 60 13.54 -3.82 -8.57
CA GLU A 60 13.94 -5.22 -8.43
C GLU A 60 12.85 -6.21 -8.82
N HIS A 61 11.58 -5.90 -8.51
CA HIS A 61 10.48 -6.85 -8.65
C HIS A 61 9.38 -6.39 -9.62
N GLY A 62 9.41 -5.13 -10.05
CA GLY A 62 8.36 -4.58 -10.91
C GLY A 62 7.08 -4.22 -10.16
N HIS A 63 7.07 -4.32 -8.84
CA HIS A 63 5.92 -3.97 -8.01
C HIS A 63 6.36 -3.56 -6.60
N GLY A 64 5.44 -3.02 -5.83
CA GLY A 64 5.65 -2.58 -4.46
C GLY A 64 4.43 -1.83 -3.96
N LEU A 65 4.58 -1.08 -2.88
CA LEU A 65 3.51 -0.24 -2.36
C LEU A 65 3.33 0.98 -3.26
N TYR A 66 2.11 1.20 -3.72
CA TYR A 66 1.75 2.34 -4.55
C TYR A 66 0.99 3.38 -3.73
N LEU A 67 1.11 4.65 -4.14
CA LEU A 67 0.30 5.73 -3.61
C LEU A 67 -1.12 5.59 -4.12
N VAL A 68 -2.11 5.66 -3.22
CA VAL A 68 -3.53 5.62 -3.59
C VAL A 68 -4.09 7.03 -3.49
N GLN A 69 -4.68 7.52 -4.59
CA GLN A 69 -5.27 8.85 -4.65
C GLN A 69 -6.68 8.78 -5.22
N LEU A 70 -7.52 9.72 -4.79
CA LEU A 70 -8.80 9.96 -5.44
C LEU A 70 -8.54 10.63 -6.79
N LYS A 71 -9.56 10.72 -7.64
CA LYS A 71 -9.40 11.31 -8.98
C LYS A 71 -9.07 12.81 -8.96
N ASP A 72 -9.32 13.49 -7.83
CA ASP A 72 -8.92 14.89 -7.64
C ASP A 72 -7.50 15.05 -7.09
N GLU A 73 -6.72 13.95 -7.07
CA GLU A 73 -5.33 13.88 -6.59
C GLU A 73 -5.17 13.96 -5.07
N THR A 74 -6.25 13.79 -4.31
CA THR A 74 -6.15 13.67 -2.85
C THR A 74 -5.51 12.35 -2.49
N SER A 75 -4.38 12.38 -1.78
CA SER A 75 -3.70 11.17 -1.32
C SER A 75 -4.42 10.60 -0.10
N ILE A 76 -4.82 9.32 -0.16
CA ILE A 76 -5.63 8.70 0.88
C ILE A 76 -4.98 7.48 1.52
N GLY A 77 -3.99 6.88 0.88
CA GLY A 77 -3.35 5.70 1.44
C GLY A 77 -2.27 5.12 0.55
N ILE A 78 -1.86 3.91 0.91
CA ILE A 78 -0.92 3.11 0.13
C ILE A 78 -1.51 1.70 -0.03
N CYS A 79 -1.17 1.04 -1.14
CA CYS A 79 -1.61 -0.33 -1.40
C CYS A 79 -0.71 -0.95 -2.47
N GLY A 80 -0.37 -2.22 -2.30
CA GLY A 80 0.41 -2.90 -3.32
C GLY A 80 0.86 -4.28 -2.90
N ILE A 81 1.61 -4.92 -3.79
CA ILE A 81 2.13 -6.26 -3.58
C ILE A 81 3.58 -6.16 -3.15
N LEU A 82 3.91 -6.83 -2.04
CA LEU A 82 5.23 -6.81 -1.45
C LEU A 82 5.91 -8.17 -1.61
N LYS A 83 7.22 -8.16 -1.84
CA LYS A 83 8.04 -9.36 -1.78
C LYS A 83 8.90 -9.26 -0.51
N ARG A 84 8.61 -10.12 0.45
CA ARG A 84 9.33 -10.16 1.73
C ARG A 84 10.29 -11.33 1.77
N ASP A 85 11.44 -11.13 2.41
CA ASP A 85 12.49 -12.17 2.48
C ASP A 85 12.03 -13.39 3.27
N ASN A 86 11.13 -13.21 4.24
CA ASN A 86 10.66 -14.29 5.11
C ASN A 86 9.43 -15.03 4.57
N LEU A 87 8.99 -14.69 3.35
CA LEU A 87 7.83 -15.35 2.72
C LEU A 87 8.20 -15.81 1.32
N ASP A 88 7.72 -17.00 0.95
CA ASP A 88 7.94 -17.54 -0.39
C ASP A 88 7.06 -16.85 -1.43
N ASP A 89 5.85 -16.45 -1.05
CA ASP A 89 4.89 -15.81 -1.95
C ASP A 89 4.79 -14.30 -1.70
N PRO A 90 4.51 -13.49 -2.74
CA PRO A 90 4.23 -12.07 -2.53
C PRO A 90 2.98 -11.87 -1.69
N ASP A 91 2.93 -10.80 -0.91
CA ASP A 91 1.77 -10.49 -0.09
C ASP A 91 1.19 -9.11 -0.41
N ILE A 92 -0.14 -9.00 -0.25
CA ILE A 92 -0.83 -7.71 -0.44
C ILE A 92 -0.75 -6.89 0.85
N GLY A 93 -0.35 -5.63 0.71
CA GLY A 93 -0.29 -4.68 1.82
C GLY A 93 -1.14 -3.46 1.52
N PHE A 94 -1.74 -2.87 2.55
CA PHE A 94 -2.54 -1.66 2.39
C PHE A 94 -2.67 -0.91 3.71
N ALA A 95 -2.83 0.41 3.61
CA ALA A 95 -3.14 1.28 4.74
C ALA A 95 -3.80 2.54 4.20
N MET A 96 -4.86 3.00 4.87
CA MET A 96 -5.58 4.21 4.49
C MET A 96 -5.65 5.17 5.67
N LEU A 97 -5.69 6.48 5.39
CA LEU A 97 -5.95 7.48 6.41
C LEU A 97 -7.35 7.24 7.00
N PRO A 98 -7.55 7.52 8.31
CA PRO A 98 -8.84 7.25 8.97
C PRO A 98 -10.06 7.85 8.29
N ALA A 99 -9.92 9.07 7.73
CA ALA A 99 -11.03 9.77 7.08
C ALA A 99 -11.57 9.05 5.85
N PHE A 100 -10.79 8.13 5.28
CA PHE A 100 -11.16 7.44 4.03
C PHE A 100 -11.48 5.96 4.22
N ARG A 101 -11.53 5.50 5.48
CA ARG A 101 -11.93 4.13 5.79
C ARG A 101 -13.44 3.96 5.68
N LYS A 102 -13.89 2.72 5.49
CA LYS A 102 -15.31 2.33 5.40
C LYS A 102 -16.06 2.88 4.19
N ASN A 103 -15.31 3.32 3.17
CA ASN A 103 -15.90 3.80 1.90
C ASN A 103 -15.67 2.81 0.74
N GLY A 104 -15.09 1.65 1.02
CA GLY A 104 -14.78 0.67 -0.02
C GLY A 104 -13.52 0.96 -0.81
N TYR A 105 -12.78 2.00 -0.48
CA TYR A 105 -11.56 2.37 -1.20
C TYR A 105 -10.46 1.31 -1.03
N THR A 106 -10.28 0.79 0.17
CA THR A 106 -9.25 -0.22 0.43
C THR A 106 -9.50 -1.47 -0.41
N PHE A 107 -10.75 -1.94 -0.46
CA PHE A 107 -11.13 -3.10 -1.27
C PHE A 107 -10.87 -2.82 -2.75
N GLU A 108 -11.28 -1.66 -3.24
CA GLU A 108 -11.09 -1.27 -4.64
C GLU A 108 -9.60 -1.22 -5.01
N ALA A 109 -8.78 -0.60 -4.16
CA ALA A 109 -7.33 -0.51 -4.37
C ALA A 109 -6.67 -1.89 -4.33
N ALA A 110 -6.99 -2.71 -3.33
CA ALA A 110 -6.41 -4.03 -3.18
C ALA A 110 -6.79 -4.94 -4.35
N GLN A 111 -8.04 -4.92 -4.79
CA GLN A 111 -8.48 -5.71 -5.94
C GLN A 111 -7.73 -5.30 -7.21
N ALA A 112 -7.55 -3.99 -7.42
CA ALA A 112 -6.81 -3.48 -8.57
C ALA A 112 -5.34 -3.91 -8.54
N ALA A 113 -4.71 -3.87 -7.37
CA ALA A 113 -3.32 -4.31 -7.21
C ALA A 113 -3.17 -5.81 -7.47
N ILE A 114 -4.10 -6.62 -6.99
CA ILE A 114 -4.10 -8.07 -7.22
C ILE A 114 -4.29 -8.38 -8.70
N ASP A 115 -5.24 -7.72 -9.36
CA ASP A 115 -5.49 -7.92 -10.78
C ASP A 115 -4.26 -7.53 -11.62
N ASP A 116 -3.60 -6.43 -11.27
CA ASP A 116 -2.35 -6.03 -11.93
C ASP A 116 -1.26 -7.09 -11.72
N GLY A 117 -1.14 -7.62 -10.50
CA GLY A 117 -0.17 -8.66 -10.19
C GLY A 117 -0.38 -9.91 -11.02
N ARG A 118 -1.63 -10.33 -11.19
CA ARG A 118 -1.97 -11.50 -12.00
C ARG A 118 -1.76 -11.25 -13.50
N ASN A 119 -2.22 -10.12 -14.00
CA ASN A 119 -2.25 -9.84 -15.44
C ASN A 119 -0.92 -9.33 -15.99
N ARG A 120 -0.28 -8.40 -15.30
CA ARG A 120 0.98 -7.79 -15.78
C ARG A 120 2.20 -8.57 -15.33
N LEU A 121 2.20 -9.05 -14.07
CA LEU A 121 3.35 -9.71 -13.46
C LEU A 121 3.29 -11.23 -13.51
N GLY A 122 2.15 -11.79 -13.88
CA GLY A 122 1.98 -13.25 -13.95
C GLY A 122 2.01 -13.95 -12.62
N LEU A 123 1.73 -13.26 -11.52
CA LEU A 123 1.74 -13.86 -10.20
C LEU A 123 0.57 -14.81 -10.05
N GLN A 124 0.86 -16.05 -9.64
CA GLN A 124 -0.15 -17.10 -9.51
C GLN A 124 -0.71 -17.18 -8.09
N ARG A 125 0.06 -16.73 -7.11
CA ARG A 125 -0.33 -16.80 -5.71
C ARG A 125 0.07 -15.52 -4.99
N ILE A 126 -0.90 -14.90 -4.35
CA ILE A 126 -0.71 -13.70 -3.55
C ILE A 126 -1.33 -13.97 -2.18
N VAL A 127 -0.54 -13.85 -1.13
CA VAL A 127 -1.01 -14.09 0.24
C VAL A 127 -1.33 -12.78 0.93
N ALA A 128 -2.01 -12.85 2.07
CA ALA A 128 -2.36 -11.69 2.86
C ALA A 128 -2.05 -11.96 4.33
N ILE A 129 -1.53 -10.94 5.00
CA ILE A 129 -1.18 -11.02 6.41
C ILE A 129 -1.93 -9.89 7.13
N ALA A 130 -2.62 -10.23 8.23
CA ALA A 130 -3.30 -9.25 9.06
C ALA A 130 -3.05 -9.56 10.52
N SER A 131 -2.94 -8.50 11.34
CA SER A 131 -2.90 -8.69 12.79
C SER A 131 -4.21 -9.32 13.26
N PRO A 132 -4.18 -10.28 14.18
CA PRO A 132 -5.41 -10.87 14.74
C PRO A 132 -6.37 -9.83 15.33
N ASP A 133 -5.83 -8.70 15.79
CA ASP A 133 -6.64 -7.63 16.37
C ASP A 133 -7.25 -6.69 15.32
N ASN A 134 -6.84 -6.82 14.06
CA ASN A 134 -7.30 -5.94 12.98
C ASN A 134 -8.51 -6.54 12.27
N ASN A 135 -9.67 -6.49 12.94
CA ASN A 135 -10.90 -7.08 12.43
C ASN A 135 -11.38 -6.46 11.11
N ALA A 136 -11.13 -5.18 10.91
CA ALA A 136 -11.52 -4.50 9.67
C ALA A 136 -10.74 -5.05 8.47
N SER A 137 -9.43 -5.25 8.63
CA SER A 137 -8.58 -5.82 7.57
C SER A 137 -8.93 -7.28 7.31
N ILE A 138 -9.18 -8.07 8.38
CA ILE A 138 -9.57 -9.48 8.23
C ILE A 138 -10.87 -9.58 7.43
N ARG A 139 -11.88 -8.77 7.76
CA ARG A 139 -13.15 -8.78 7.04
C ARG A 139 -12.98 -8.37 5.58
N LEU A 140 -12.10 -7.42 5.31
CA LEU A 140 -11.82 -6.99 3.94
C LEU A 140 -11.20 -8.13 3.15
N LEU A 141 -10.20 -8.82 3.71
CA LEU A 141 -9.52 -9.91 3.04
C LEU A 141 -10.47 -11.07 2.73
N GLU A 142 -11.42 -11.34 3.60
CA GLU A 142 -12.41 -12.39 3.39
C GLU A 142 -13.32 -12.14 2.18
N LYS A 143 -13.49 -10.87 1.79
CA LYS A 143 -14.30 -10.49 0.63
C LYS A 143 -13.55 -10.71 -0.70
N MET A 144 -12.28 -10.88 -0.63
CA MET A 144 -11.42 -11.01 -1.80
C MET A 144 -11.16 -12.47 -2.15
#